data_66dfb46b9e3f7b43c5ca89bed6072703
#
_entry.id   66dfb46b9e3f7b43c5ca89bed6072703
#
_cell.length_a   1.000
_cell.length_b   1.000
_cell.length_c   1.000
_cell.angle_alpha   90.00
_cell.angle_beta   90.00
_cell.angle_gamma   90.00
#
_symmetry.space_group_name_H-M   'P 1'
#
loop_
_entity.id
_entity.type
_entity.pdbx_description
1 polymer ?
#
loop_
_entity_poly.entity_id
_entity_poly.type
_entity_poly.pdbx_seq_one_letter_code
_entity_poly.pdbx_strand_id
1 'polypeptide(L)'
;MSQTSSSKFLAYRPQAGFRHHIAFTTVDAGNMSTTVLDASETAAHSAENRRRMERSLGIEPGTTRFVSQIHSNKVVDASADGWAADALLVEADAIVSVTGREPLGILVADCLPVAFTTDYGPSAIAHAGRVGLLGGILENTVERLREVDGADRGRIHAVIGPSICGQCYEVPAEMQEHATKRYPEIASETSWGTPALDLPAAAESVLAGLQVDVLRSNECTYTSQQYYSHRRQPGRGRIAGYVWQG
;
A
#
# COMPACT_ATOMS: atom_id res chain seq x y z
N MET A 1 17.50 -0.71 -2.50
CA MET A 1 17.00 -1.15 -1.17
C MET A 1 17.38 -2.61 -0.94
N SER A 2 17.69 -3.01 0.29
CA SER A 2 17.87 -4.41 0.66
C SER A 2 16.58 -4.94 1.29
N GLN A 3 16.15 -6.13 0.88
CA GLN A 3 14.98 -6.79 1.43
C GLN A 3 15.39 -7.68 2.61
N THR A 4 14.62 -7.61 3.68
CA THR A 4 14.73 -8.51 4.84
C THR A 4 13.34 -8.99 5.21
N SER A 5 13.22 -10.23 5.71
CA SER A 5 11.94 -10.79 6.14
C SER A 5 12.02 -11.29 7.57
N SER A 6 10.93 -11.18 8.30
CA SER A 6 10.65 -11.88 9.55
C SER A 6 9.32 -12.60 9.42
N SER A 7 8.92 -13.43 10.38
CA SER A 7 7.58 -14.04 10.34
C SER A 7 6.46 -12.98 10.34
N LYS A 8 6.70 -11.80 10.91
CA LYS A 8 5.69 -10.74 11.08
C LYS A 8 5.64 -9.71 9.96
N PHE A 9 6.70 -9.54 9.19
CA PHE A 9 6.74 -8.52 8.14
C PHE A 9 7.83 -8.77 7.10
N LEU A 10 7.58 -8.28 5.89
CA LEU A 10 8.53 -8.10 4.81
C LEU A 10 9.00 -6.64 4.84
N ALA A 11 10.29 -6.40 5.02
CA ALA A 11 10.84 -5.06 5.11
C ALA A 11 11.82 -4.75 3.97
N TYR A 12 11.80 -3.51 3.54
CA TYR A 12 12.75 -2.93 2.60
C TYR A 12 13.51 -1.82 3.33
N ARG A 13 14.80 -2.06 3.53
CA ARG A 13 15.68 -1.06 4.14
C ARG A 13 16.30 -0.19 3.07
N PRO A 14 16.43 1.12 3.33
CA PRO A 14 17.10 2.00 2.40
C PRO A 14 18.57 1.58 2.20
N GLN A 15 19.09 1.80 1.00
CA GLN A 15 20.54 1.79 0.78
C GLN A 15 21.16 3.05 1.40
N ALA A 16 22.50 3.09 1.50
CA ALA A 16 23.19 4.26 2.04
C ALA A 16 22.72 5.57 1.36
N GLY A 17 22.25 6.52 2.16
CA GLY A 17 21.72 7.80 1.68
C GLY A 17 20.17 7.93 1.76
N PHE A 18 19.42 6.84 1.81
CA PHE A 18 17.97 6.88 2.00
C PHE A 18 17.61 6.88 3.49
N ARG A 19 16.59 7.65 3.85
CA ARG A 19 16.18 7.82 5.24
C ARG A 19 14.96 6.99 5.64
N HIS A 20 14.20 6.50 4.64
CA HIS A 20 12.93 5.84 4.90
C HIS A 20 13.02 4.33 4.84
N HIS A 21 12.34 3.71 5.77
CA HIS A 21 12.08 2.29 5.83
C HIS A 21 10.68 2.00 5.33
N ILE A 22 10.48 0.83 4.72
CA ILE A 22 9.18 0.34 4.26
C ILE A 22 8.97 -1.06 4.82
N ALA A 23 7.78 -1.36 5.29
CA ALA A 23 7.41 -2.71 5.71
C ALA A 23 5.97 -3.05 5.34
N PHE A 24 5.72 -4.32 5.06
CA PHE A 24 4.39 -4.89 4.86
C PHE A 24 4.21 -6.05 5.84
N THR A 25 3.14 -6.00 6.65
CA THR A 25 2.91 -7.01 7.68
C THR A 25 2.44 -8.33 7.07
N THR A 26 2.58 -9.41 7.86
CA THR A 26 2.01 -10.72 7.56
C THR A 26 0.89 -11.04 8.55
N VAL A 27 0.23 -12.18 8.39
CA VAL A 27 -0.79 -12.69 9.34
C VAL A 27 -0.22 -12.91 10.75
N ASP A 28 1.08 -13.19 10.89
CA ASP A 28 1.73 -13.38 12.19
C ASP A 28 1.81 -12.08 13.02
N ALA A 29 1.67 -10.93 12.39
CA ALA A 29 1.55 -9.66 13.09
C ALA A 29 0.14 -9.43 13.66
N GLY A 30 -0.84 -10.22 13.24
CA GLY A 30 -2.26 -10.10 13.54
C GLY A 30 -2.99 -9.19 12.55
N ASN A 31 -4.32 -9.14 12.69
CA ASN A 31 -5.15 -8.24 11.90
C ASN A 31 -4.87 -6.77 12.24
N MET A 32 -4.61 -5.95 11.24
CA MET A 32 -4.32 -4.52 11.39
C MET A 32 -5.57 -3.64 11.22
N SER A 33 -6.71 -4.21 10.80
CA SER A 33 -7.94 -3.45 10.61
C SER A 33 -8.76 -3.36 11.90
N THR A 34 -9.18 -2.16 12.27
CA THR A 34 -10.13 -1.94 13.37
C THR A 34 -11.59 -2.01 12.93
N THR A 35 -11.85 -2.13 11.63
CA THR A 35 -13.20 -2.15 11.04
C THR A 35 -13.53 -3.45 10.30
N VAL A 36 -12.54 -4.20 9.85
CA VAL A 36 -12.70 -5.53 9.25
C VAL A 36 -12.20 -6.56 10.25
N LEU A 37 -13.13 -7.16 10.97
CA LEU A 37 -12.86 -8.03 12.11
C LEU A 37 -13.49 -9.40 11.85
N ASP A 38 -12.79 -10.43 12.21
CA ASP A 38 -13.37 -11.76 12.28
C ASP A 38 -14.15 -11.91 13.61
N ALA A 39 -14.96 -12.95 13.72
CA ALA A 39 -15.87 -13.14 14.86
C ALA A 39 -15.18 -13.24 16.23
N SER A 40 -13.87 -13.54 16.27
CA SER A 40 -13.06 -13.64 17.49
C SER A 40 -12.27 -12.37 17.82
N GLU A 41 -12.32 -11.34 16.96
CA GLU A 41 -11.52 -10.13 17.07
C GLU A 41 -12.33 -8.92 17.52
N THR A 42 -11.65 -7.96 18.10
CA THR A 42 -12.20 -6.64 18.44
C THR A 42 -11.33 -5.55 17.86
N ALA A 43 -11.89 -4.35 17.68
CA ALA A 43 -11.12 -3.17 17.26
C ALA A 43 -9.94 -2.89 18.21
N ALA A 44 -10.10 -3.14 19.51
CA ALA A 44 -9.04 -2.99 20.50
C ALA A 44 -7.87 -3.97 20.28
N HIS A 45 -8.14 -5.20 19.88
CA HIS A 45 -7.10 -6.17 19.52
C HIS A 45 -6.30 -5.71 18.30
N SER A 46 -6.98 -5.23 17.27
CA SER A 46 -6.32 -4.72 16.05
C SER A 46 -5.51 -3.45 16.32
N ALA A 47 -6.02 -2.54 17.16
CA ALA A 47 -5.27 -1.36 17.59
C ALA A 47 -4.00 -1.76 18.36
N GLU A 48 -4.07 -2.76 19.24
CA GLU A 48 -2.86 -3.26 19.94
C GLU A 48 -1.91 -4.00 18.98
N ASN A 49 -2.41 -4.71 17.96
CA ASN A 49 -1.57 -5.28 16.91
C ASN A 49 -0.76 -4.18 16.19
N ARG A 50 -1.40 -3.04 15.85
CA ARG A 50 -0.71 -1.89 15.26
C ARG A 50 0.38 -1.37 16.19
N ARG A 51 0.08 -1.11 17.48
CA ARG A 51 1.08 -0.61 18.45
C ARG A 51 2.24 -1.58 18.65
N ARG A 52 1.99 -2.89 18.70
CA ARG A 52 3.05 -3.89 18.78
C ARG A 52 3.93 -3.88 17.52
N MET A 53 3.30 -3.72 16.34
CA MET A 53 4.04 -3.64 15.09
C MET A 53 4.88 -2.37 15.04
N GLU A 54 4.33 -1.21 15.38
CA GLU A 54 5.05 0.06 15.48
C GLU A 54 6.28 -0.05 16.39
N ARG A 55 6.13 -0.60 17.61
CA ARG A 55 7.28 -0.88 18.49
C ARG A 55 8.34 -1.77 17.83
N SER A 56 7.93 -2.80 17.10
CA SER A 56 8.86 -3.70 16.41
C SER A 56 9.60 -3.02 15.26
N LEU A 57 9.03 -1.98 14.67
CA LEU A 57 9.61 -1.18 13.60
C LEU A 57 10.42 0.03 14.13
N GLY A 58 10.42 0.28 15.43
CA GLY A 58 11.03 1.47 16.03
C GLY A 58 10.21 2.75 15.86
N ILE A 59 8.91 2.61 15.54
CA ILE A 59 7.95 3.71 15.46
C ILE A 59 7.33 3.92 16.83
N GLU A 60 7.14 5.18 17.23
CA GLU A 60 6.41 5.51 18.47
C GLU A 60 4.96 5.02 18.35
N PRO A 61 4.47 4.19 19.29
CA PRO A 61 3.14 3.60 19.22
C PRO A 61 2.00 4.61 19.11
N GLY A 62 1.12 4.40 18.13
CA GLY A 62 -0.04 5.25 17.89
C GLY A 62 0.25 6.52 17.10
N THR A 63 1.47 6.68 16.55
CA THR A 63 1.81 7.86 15.73
C THR A 63 1.62 7.66 14.24
N THR A 64 1.49 6.42 13.77
CA THR A 64 1.27 6.14 12.34
C THR A 64 -0.06 6.73 11.85
N ARG A 65 -0.01 7.46 10.76
CA ARG A 65 -1.18 8.06 10.10
C ARG A 65 -1.83 7.03 9.18
N PHE A 66 -3.09 6.69 9.45
CA PHE A 66 -3.94 5.85 8.60
C PHE A 66 -5.13 6.64 8.10
N VAL A 67 -5.68 6.26 6.94
CA VAL A 67 -6.89 6.85 6.35
C VAL A 67 -8.04 5.86 6.31
N SER A 68 -9.26 6.39 6.22
CA SER A 68 -10.43 5.62 5.82
C SER A 68 -10.40 5.45 4.30
N GLN A 69 -9.94 4.29 3.84
CA GLN A 69 -9.77 3.98 2.42
C GLN A 69 -11.13 3.74 1.76
N ILE A 70 -11.43 4.50 0.72
CA ILE A 70 -12.72 4.51 0.01
C ILE A 70 -12.59 4.11 -1.47
N HIS A 71 -11.43 3.56 -1.87
CA HIS A 71 -11.09 3.18 -3.24
C HIS A 71 -11.14 4.35 -4.23
N SER A 72 -10.78 5.55 -3.77
CA SER A 72 -10.71 6.77 -4.55
C SER A 72 -9.31 7.00 -5.16
N ASN A 73 -9.14 8.15 -5.80
CA ASN A 73 -7.84 8.69 -6.20
C ASN A 73 -7.42 9.91 -5.35
N LYS A 74 -8.01 10.04 -4.15
CA LYS A 74 -7.77 11.18 -3.25
C LYS A 74 -6.47 10.99 -2.49
N VAL A 75 -5.62 12.01 -2.52
CA VAL A 75 -4.37 12.13 -1.77
C VAL A 75 -4.54 13.20 -0.68
N VAL A 76 -4.00 12.97 0.50
CA VAL A 76 -4.01 13.92 1.62
C VAL A 76 -2.63 14.06 2.24
N ASP A 77 -2.35 15.21 2.83
CA ASP A 77 -1.11 15.44 3.57
C ASP A 77 -1.24 14.93 5.00
N ALA A 78 -0.20 14.31 5.52
CA ALA A 78 -0.15 13.81 6.90
C ALA A 78 -0.17 14.94 7.95
N SER A 79 0.20 16.18 7.56
CA SER A 79 0.15 17.36 8.39
C SER A 79 -1.22 18.06 8.43
N ALA A 80 -2.21 17.58 7.63
CA ALA A 80 -3.56 18.12 7.66
C ALA A 80 -4.22 17.93 9.03
N ASP A 81 -5.17 18.80 9.38
CA ASP A 81 -5.96 18.65 10.59
C ASP A 81 -6.84 17.39 10.54
N GLY A 82 -7.17 16.86 11.71
CA GLY A 82 -8.10 15.72 11.82
C GLY A 82 -7.44 14.36 12.05
N TRP A 83 -6.12 14.30 12.18
CA TRP A 83 -5.45 13.06 12.56
C TRP A 83 -5.62 12.80 14.07
N ALA A 84 -6.31 11.71 14.38
CA ALA A 84 -6.39 11.19 15.75
C ALA A 84 -5.80 9.78 15.77
N ALA A 85 -5.11 9.45 16.85
CA ALA A 85 -4.59 8.11 17.06
C ALA A 85 -5.73 7.08 16.95
N ASP A 86 -5.52 6.02 16.21
CA ASP A 86 -6.46 4.90 16.00
C ASP A 86 -7.79 5.26 15.30
N ALA A 87 -8.04 6.52 14.94
CA ALA A 87 -9.27 6.93 14.26
C ALA A 87 -9.04 7.13 12.75
N LEU A 88 -9.81 6.40 11.95
CA LEU A 88 -9.83 6.54 10.48
C LEU A 88 -10.82 7.65 10.09
N LEU A 89 -10.54 8.90 10.46
CA LEU A 89 -11.45 10.03 10.26
C LEU A 89 -11.28 10.69 8.88
N VAL A 90 -10.11 10.55 8.29
CA VAL A 90 -9.79 11.19 7.00
C VAL A 90 -10.03 10.20 5.86
N GLU A 91 -10.99 10.49 5.00
CA GLU A 91 -11.27 9.70 3.81
C GLU A 91 -10.28 10.03 2.69
N ALA A 92 -9.46 9.05 2.32
CA ALA A 92 -8.52 9.13 1.20
C ALA A 92 -7.98 7.72 0.88
N ASP A 93 -7.19 7.61 -0.18
CA ASP A 93 -6.50 6.36 -0.54
C ASP A 93 -4.98 6.53 -0.70
N ALA A 94 -4.46 7.75 -0.49
CA ALA A 94 -3.03 7.98 -0.33
C ALA A 94 -2.76 9.08 0.71
N ILE A 95 -1.60 8.98 1.36
CA ILE A 95 -1.12 9.92 2.37
C ILE A 95 0.29 10.34 1.99
N VAL A 96 0.59 11.64 2.06
CA VAL A 96 1.91 12.21 1.84
C VAL A 96 2.42 12.84 3.13
N SER A 97 3.59 12.45 3.59
CA SER A 97 4.37 13.17 4.60
C SER A 97 5.29 14.16 3.88
N VAL A 98 4.98 15.44 4.00
CA VAL A 98 5.75 16.53 3.38
C VAL A 98 7.17 16.62 3.96
N THR A 99 7.29 16.35 5.25
CA THR A 99 8.58 16.38 5.96
C THR A 99 9.30 15.03 5.95
N GLY A 100 8.58 13.93 5.61
CA GLY A 100 9.02 12.57 5.73
C GLY A 100 9.10 12.04 7.18
N ARG A 101 8.70 12.84 8.16
CA ARG A 101 8.82 12.49 9.59
C ARG A 101 7.62 11.73 10.13
N GLU A 102 6.44 11.98 9.56
CA GLU A 102 5.22 11.29 9.95
C GLU A 102 5.24 9.84 9.43
N PRO A 103 5.17 8.83 10.31
CA PRO A 103 4.96 7.46 9.89
C PRO A 103 3.60 7.32 9.22
N LEU A 104 3.57 6.67 8.06
CA LEU A 104 2.35 6.49 7.27
C LEU A 104 1.99 5.03 7.15
N GLY A 105 0.69 4.74 7.11
CA GLY A 105 0.20 3.38 6.96
C GLY A 105 -1.07 3.27 6.12
N ILE A 106 -1.21 2.15 5.42
CA ILE A 106 -2.46 1.74 4.74
C ILE A 106 -2.76 0.28 5.01
N LEU A 107 -4.00 -0.10 4.80
CA LEU A 107 -4.52 -1.45 5.08
C LEU A 107 -4.94 -2.13 3.78
N VAL A 108 -4.48 -3.35 3.55
CA VAL A 108 -4.83 -4.09 2.34
C VAL A 108 -5.13 -5.58 2.63
N ALA A 109 -5.92 -6.16 1.74
CA ALA A 109 -6.06 -7.59 1.50
C ALA A 109 -6.45 -7.71 0.03
N ASP A 110 -5.47 -8.03 -0.81
CA ASP A 110 -5.45 -8.12 -2.27
C ASP A 110 -5.14 -6.82 -3.02
N CYS A 111 -5.67 -5.65 -2.62
CA CYS A 111 -5.30 -4.37 -3.25
C CYS A 111 -3.80 -4.09 -3.07
N LEU A 112 -3.22 -3.29 -3.97
CA LEU A 112 -1.79 -2.96 -3.93
C LEU A 112 -1.49 -1.92 -2.85
N PRO A 113 -0.60 -2.21 -1.89
CA PRO A 113 0.05 -1.20 -1.09
C PRO A 113 1.27 -0.69 -1.85
N VAL A 114 1.33 0.61 -2.13
CA VAL A 114 2.46 1.23 -2.81
C VAL A 114 3.07 2.28 -1.90
N ALA A 115 4.28 2.03 -1.43
CA ALA A 115 5.04 2.96 -0.59
C ALA A 115 6.04 3.74 -1.43
N PHE A 116 6.14 5.04 -1.20
CA PHE A 116 7.02 5.96 -1.93
C PHE A 116 8.00 6.64 -0.99
N THR A 117 9.21 6.81 -1.47
CA THR A 117 10.26 7.59 -0.79
C THR A 117 10.94 8.50 -1.79
N THR A 118 11.45 9.63 -1.31
CA THR A 118 12.29 10.54 -2.10
C THR A 118 13.70 10.61 -1.51
N ASP A 119 14.65 11.10 -2.29
CA ASP A 119 16.04 11.26 -1.85
C ASP A 119 16.18 12.28 -0.71
N TYR A 120 15.25 13.25 -0.60
CA TYR A 120 15.41 14.43 0.25
C TYR A 120 14.45 14.53 1.45
N GLY A 121 13.48 13.67 1.56
CA GLY A 121 12.70 13.67 2.78
C GLY A 121 11.22 13.33 2.63
N PRO A 122 10.43 13.90 1.71
CA PRO A 122 9.04 13.52 1.53
C PRO A 122 8.86 12.02 1.31
N SER A 123 7.78 11.49 1.83
CA SER A 123 7.38 10.08 1.61
C SER A 123 5.87 9.98 1.44
N ALA A 124 5.40 8.89 0.88
CA ALA A 124 3.97 8.65 0.73
C ALA A 124 3.65 7.16 0.80
N ILE A 125 2.38 6.85 1.02
CA ILE A 125 1.86 5.51 0.86
C ILE A 125 0.48 5.56 0.23
N ALA A 126 0.23 4.71 -0.76
CA ALA A 126 -1.03 4.65 -1.50
C ALA A 126 -1.66 3.26 -1.44
N HIS A 127 -2.98 3.24 -1.33
CA HIS A 127 -3.83 2.08 -1.55
C HIS A 127 -4.31 2.10 -3.00
N ALA A 128 -3.73 1.26 -3.85
CA ALA A 128 -4.11 1.16 -5.24
C ALA A 128 -4.96 -0.10 -5.48
N GLY A 129 -6.22 -0.04 -5.05
CA GLY A 129 -7.24 -0.98 -5.49
C GLY A 129 -7.62 -0.71 -6.95
N ARG A 130 -8.33 -1.63 -7.61
CA ARG A 130 -8.70 -1.50 -9.04
C ARG A 130 -9.30 -0.12 -9.38
N VAL A 131 -10.27 0.34 -8.60
CA VAL A 131 -10.95 1.63 -8.86
C VAL A 131 -10.00 2.80 -8.70
N GLY A 132 -9.21 2.81 -7.61
CA GLY A 132 -8.22 3.86 -7.35
C GLY A 132 -7.11 3.90 -8.40
N LEU A 133 -6.59 2.73 -8.80
CA LEU A 133 -5.57 2.61 -9.85
C LEU A 133 -6.10 3.16 -11.19
N LEU A 134 -7.28 2.69 -11.62
CA LEU A 134 -7.92 3.21 -12.82
C LEU A 134 -8.33 4.68 -12.69
N GLY A 135 -8.53 5.18 -11.49
CA GLY A 135 -8.81 6.58 -11.19
C GLY A 135 -7.59 7.48 -11.14
N GLY A 136 -6.36 6.94 -11.19
CA GLY A 136 -5.11 7.70 -11.19
C GLY A 136 -4.53 7.98 -9.80
N ILE A 137 -4.75 7.10 -8.81
CA ILE A 137 -4.21 7.31 -7.46
C ILE A 137 -2.67 7.38 -7.44
N LEU A 138 -1.98 6.61 -8.29
CA LEU A 138 -0.53 6.62 -8.36
C LEU A 138 0.00 7.90 -8.99
N GLU A 139 -0.63 8.35 -10.08
CA GLU A 139 -0.31 9.61 -10.74
C GLU A 139 -0.48 10.78 -9.77
N ASN A 140 -1.63 10.86 -9.08
CA ASN A 140 -1.90 11.92 -8.11
C ASN A 140 -0.91 11.90 -6.92
N THR A 141 -0.51 10.70 -6.48
CA THR A 141 0.47 10.57 -5.39
C THR A 141 1.86 11.05 -5.82
N VAL A 142 2.29 10.68 -7.02
CA VAL A 142 3.59 11.11 -7.59
C VAL A 142 3.58 12.62 -7.86
N GLU A 143 2.50 13.15 -8.40
CA GLU A 143 2.34 14.60 -8.62
C GLU A 143 2.46 15.35 -7.30
N ARG A 144 1.74 14.91 -6.26
CA ARG A 144 1.81 15.54 -4.93
C ARG A 144 3.21 15.46 -4.32
N LEU A 145 3.90 14.33 -4.45
CA LEU A 145 5.28 14.20 -4.00
C LEU A 145 6.21 15.18 -4.71
N ARG A 146 6.06 15.37 -6.01
CA ARG A 146 6.86 16.34 -6.78
C ARG A 146 6.60 17.78 -6.37
N GLU A 147 5.34 18.13 -6.08
CA GLU A 147 4.99 19.45 -5.59
C GLU A 147 5.69 19.78 -4.26
N VAL A 148 5.71 18.83 -3.33
CA VAL A 148 6.28 19.06 -1.98
C VAL A 148 7.79 18.89 -1.91
N ASP A 149 8.39 18.09 -2.80
CA ASP A 149 9.84 17.90 -2.88
C ASP A 149 10.54 19.01 -3.69
N GLY A 150 9.74 19.78 -4.45
CA GLY A 150 10.24 20.77 -5.42
C GLY A 150 10.68 20.08 -6.71
N ALA A 151 10.15 20.52 -7.83
CA ALA A 151 10.09 19.83 -9.13
C ALA A 151 11.39 19.22 -9.70
N ASP A 152 12.57 19.49 -9.12
CA ASP A 152 13.88 19.04 -9.63
C ASP A 152 14.76 18.39 -8.56
N ARG A 153 14.22 17.97 -7.42
CA ARG A 153 15.04 17.62 -6.24
C ARG A 153 15.29 16.15 -5.98
N GLY A 154 15.02 15.26 -6.87
CA GLY A 154 15.46 13.91 -6.59
C GLY A 154 14.59 12.83 -7.22
N ARG A 155 15.07 11.62 -7.08
CA ARG A 155 14.36 10.44 -7.57
C ARG A 155 13.25 10.08 -6.61
N ILE A 156 12.12 9.68 -7.18
CA ILE A 156 11.07 9.00 -6.43
C ILE A 156 11.28 7.50 -6.59
N HIS A 157 11.28 6.80 -5.48
CA HIS A 157 11.35 5.33 -5.44
C HIS A 157 10.04 4.80 -4.90
N ALA A 158 9.52 3.74 -5.51
CA ALA A 158 8.32 3.07 -5.07
C ALA A 158 8.58 1.59 -4.77
N VAL A 159 7.89 1.07 -3.75
CA VAL A 159 7.82 -0.36 -3.47
C VAL A 159 6.37 -0.79 -3.53
N ILE A 160 6.04 -1.65 -4.50
CA ILE A 160 4.75 -2.33 -4.58
C ILE A 160 4.82 -3.56 -3.67
N GLY A 161 4.01 -3.57 -2.62
CA GLY A 161 3.97 -4.65 -1.63
C GLY A 161 3.14 -5.86 -2.06
N PRO A 162 2.96 -6.85 -1.16
CA PRO A 162 2.15 -8.03 -1.40
C PRO A 162 0.71 -7.68 -1.79
N SER A 163 0.24 -8.29 -2.88
CA SER A 163 -1.08 -8.05 -3.46
C SER A 163 -1.55 -9.26 -4.26
N ILE A 164 -2.79 -9.27 -4.74
CA ILE A 164 -3.26 -10.34 -5.62
C ILE A 164 -2.60 -10.20 -7.01
N CYS A 165 -2.08 -11.30 -7.55
CA CYS A 165 -1.44 -11.30 -8.86
C CYS A 165 -2.47 -11.42 -10.01
N GLY A 166 -2.02 -11.12 -11.23
CA GLY A 166 -2.85 -11.19 -12.44
C GLY A 166 -3.41 -12.58 -12.74
N GLN A 167 -2.73 -13.64 -12.30
CA GLN A 167 -3.21 -15.01 -12.49
C GLN A 167 -4.28 -15.45 -11.46
N CYS A 168 -4.57 -14.62 -10.46
CA CYS A 168 -5.53 -14.91 -9.40
C CYS A 168 -6.66 -13.90 -9.29
N TYR A 169 -6.52 -12.71 -9.90
CA TYR A 169 -7.53 -11.66 -9.81
C TYR A 169 -8.54 -11.76 -10.94
N GLU A 170 -9.36 -12.83 -10.90
CA GLU A 170 -10.48 -13.04 -11.82
C GLU A 170 -11.48 -11.89 -11.77
N VAL A 171 -11.94 -11.46 -12.96
CA VAL A 171 -12.95 -10.43 -13.12
C VAL A 171 -13.88 -10.79 -14.28
N PRO A 172 -15.12 -10.22 -14.35
CA PRO A 172 -15.95 -10.32 -15.54
C PRO A 172 -15.25 -9.77 -16.78
N ALA A 173 -15.51 -10.35 -17.96
CA ALA A 173 -14.89 -9.93 -19.22
C ALA A 173 -15.11 -8.44 -19.52
N GLU A 174 -16.31 -7.92 -19.28
CA GLU A 174 -16.63 -6.50 -19.45
C GLU A 174 -15.76 -5.59 -18.57
N MET A 175 -15.42 -6.05 -17.35
CA MET A 175 -14.55 -5.30 -16.44
C MET A 175 -13.12 -5.27 -16.97
N GLN A 176 -12.63 -6.38 -17.51
CA GLN A 176 -11.32 -6.44 -18.15
C GLN A 176 -11.28 -5.51 -19.37
N GLU A 177 -12.28 -5.60 -20.27
CA GLU A 177 -12.40 -4.74 -21.43
C GLU A 177 -12.42 -3.24 -21.06
N HIS A 178 -13.14 -2.89 -20.00
CA HIS A 178 -13.17 -1.50 -19.52
C HIS A 178 -11.79 -1.05 -19.00
N ALA A 179 -11.10 -1.89 -18.22
CA ALA A 179 -9.81 -1.56 -17.64
C ALA A 179 -8.71 -1.40 -18.71
N THR A 180 -8.74 -2.24 -19.75
CA THR A 180 -7.77 -2.21 -20.87
C THR A 180 -7.86 -0.95 -21.73
N LYS A 181 -8.99 -0.24 -21.72
CA LYS A 181 -9.09 1.07 -22.39
C LYS A 181 -8.15 2.12 -21.81
N ARG A 182 -7.83 2.01 -20.51
CA ARG A 182 -6.90 2.92 -19.84
C ARG A 182 -5.48 2.37 -19.80
N TYR A 183 -5.33 1.09 -19.45
CA TYR A 183 -4.05 0.41 -19.35
C TYR A 183 -4.12 -0.92 -20.10
N PRO A 184 -3.70 -0.99 -21.37
CA PRO A 184 -3.74 -2.21 -22.15
C PRO A 184 -3.01 -3.39 -21.51
N GLU A 185 -1.93 -3.12 -20.78
CA GLU A 185 -1.10 -4.10 -20.07
C GLU A 185 -1.75 -4.73 -18.85
N ILE A 186 -2.90 -4.19 -18.38
CA ILE A 186 -3.60 -4.74 -17.22
C ILE A 186 -4.33 -6.06 -17.53
N ALA A 187 -4.55 -6.36 -18.82
CA ALA A 187 -5.22 -7.60 -19.22
C ALA A 187 -4.41 -8.82 -18.81
N SER A 188 -5.05 -9.78 -18.19
CA SER A 188 -4.46 -11.04 -17.78
C SER A 188 -5.48 -12.18 -17.92
N GLU A 189 -5.02 -13.39 -17.75
CA GLU A 189 -5.84 -14.58 -17.65
C GLU A 189 -5.47 -15.32 -16.35
N THR A 190 -6.47 -15.87 -15.68
CA THR A 190 -6.22 -16.68 -14.50
C THR A 190 -5.53 -17.99 -14.87
N SER A 191 -4.91 -18.62 -13.89
CA SER A 191 -4.33 -19.96 -14.08
C SER A 191 -5.37 -21.06 -14.43
N TRP A 192 -6.65 -20.75 -14.34
CA TRP A 192 -7.79 -21.63 -14.71
C TRP A 192 -8.56 -21.15 -15.94
N GLY A 193 -8.01 -20.17 -16.73
CA GLY A 193 -8.49 -19.80 -18.06
C GLY A 193 -9.65 -18.81 -18.09
N THR A 194 -9.80 -17.95 -17.08
CA THR A 194 -10.82 -16.89 -17.06
C THR A 194 -10.20 -15.49 -17.14
N PRO A 195 -10.96 -14.46 -17.62
CA PRO A 195 -10.48 -13.08 -17.65
C PRO A 195 -10.01 -12.59 -16.28
N ALA A 196 -8.88 -11.91 -16.24
CA ALA A 196 -8.25 -11.40 -15.03
C ALA A 196 -7.60 -10.03 -15.24
N LEU A 197 -7.22 -9.35 -14.16
CA LEU A 197 -6.48 -8.10 -14.19
C LEU A 197 -5.15 -8.25 -13.46
N ASP A 198 -4.05 -7.85 -14.09
CA ASP A 198 -2.74 -7.70 -13.44
C ASP A 198 -2.55 -6.25 -12.98
N LEU A 199 -3.13 -5.93 -11.81
CA LEU A 199 -2.96 -4.61 -11.19
C LEU A 199 -1.49 -4.28 -10.90
N PRO A 200 -0.66 -5.22 -10.37
CA PRO A 200 0.76 -5.00 -10.20
C PRO A 200 1.48 -4.58 -11.48
N ALA A 201 1.24 -5.26 -12.61
CA ALA A 201 1.88 -4.92 -13.88
C ALA A 201 1.46 -3.53 -14.37
N ALA A 202 0.17 -3.20 -14.27
CA ALA A 202 -0.32 -1.87 -14.61
C ALA A 202 0.30 -0.78 -13.70
N ALA A 203 0.42 -1.03 -12.40
CA ALA A 203 1.06 -0.09 -11.49
C ALA A 203 2.54 0.13 -11.82
N GLU A 204 3.29 -0.92 -12.16
CA GLU A 204 4.68 -0.81 -12.62
C GLU A 204 4.78 0.04 -13.89
N SER A 205 3.91 -0.19 -14.87
CA SER A 205 3.87 0.56 -16.13
C SER A 205 3.59 2.05 -15.89
N VAL A 206 2.57 2.36 -15.07
CA VAL A 206 2.24 3.75 -14.70
C VAL A 206 3.42 4.44 -14.04
N LEU A 207 4.02 3.81 -13.04
CA LEU A 207 5.13 4.39 -12.28
C LEU A 207 6.38 4.55 -13.15
N ALA A 208 6.68 3.58 -14.02
CA ALA A 208 7.78 3.69 -14.99
C ALA A 208 7.56 4.86 -15.97
N GLY A 209 6.33 5.03 -16.48
CA GLY A 209 5.95 6.18 -17.30
C GLY A 209 6.10 7.52 -16.59
N LEU A 210 5.97 7.53 -15.28
CA LEU A 210 6.23 8.68 -14.40
C LEU A 210 7.70 8.80 -13.97
N GLN A 211 8.61 8.01 -14.50
CA GLN A 211 10.04 8.04 -14.13
C GLN A 211 10.28 7.77 -12.64
N VAL A 212 9.50 6.88 -12.05
CA VAL A 212 9.67 6.40 -10.67
C VAL A 212 10.46 5.09 -10.71
N ASP A 213 11.48 4.97 -9.86
CA ASP A 213 12.22 3.71 -9.70
C ASP A 213 11.37 2.73 -8.88
N VAL A 214 11.00 1.58 -9.47
CA VAL A 214 10.06 0.63 -8.85
C VAL A 214 10.75 -0.65 -8.41
N LEU A 215 10.45 -1.08 -7.19
CA LEU A 215 10.63 -2.45 -6.72
C LEU A 215 9.26 -3.08 -6.51
N ARG A 216 9.10 -4.34 -6.92
CA ARG A 216 7.86 -5.09 -6.73
C ARG A 216 8.10 -6.32 -5.85
N SER A 217 7.22 -6.54 -4.89
CA SER A 217 7.09 -7.83 -4.23
C SER A 217 6.47 -8.85 -5.20
N ASN A 218 7.03 -10.06 -5.24
CA ASN A 218 6.47 -11.17 -6.02
C ASN A 218 5.45 -11.99 -5.22
N GLU A 219 5.06 -11.52 -4.02
CA GLU A 219 4.16 -12.21 -3.11
C GLU A 219 2.69 -12.02 -3.53
N CYS A 220 2.00 -13.11 -3.85
CA CYS A 220 0.58 -13.09 -4.13
C CYS A 220 -0.22 -13.39 -2.84
N THR A 221 -1.06 -12.45 -2.42
CA THR A 221 -1.88 -12.60 -1.21
C THR A 221 -2.89 -13.73 -1.31
N TYR A 222 -3.39 -14.04 -2.52
CA TYR A 222 -4.36 -15.12 -2.74
C TYR A 222 -3.75 -16.51 -2.56
N THR A 223 -2.55 -16.75 -3.06
CA THR A 223 -1.89 -18.06 -3.00
C THR A 223 -1.07 -18.26 -1.72
N SER A 224 -0.52 -17.19 -1.16
CA SER A 224 0.28 -17.24 0.06
C SER A 224 -0.61 -17.19 1.31
N GLN A 225 -0.39 -18.14 2.23
CA GLN A 225 -1.05 -18.14 3.55
C GLN A 225 -0.45 -17.12 4.53
N GLN A 226 0.65 -16.46 4.16
CA GLN A 226 1.29 -15.43 4.97
C GLN A 226 0.54 -14.10 4.96
N TYR A 227 -0.46 -13.93 4.07
CA TYR A 227 -1.20 -12.67 3.93
C TYR A 227 -2.71 -12.89 4.01
N TYR A 228 -3.42 -11.91 4.56
CA TYR A 228 -4.87 -11.85 4.40
C TYR A 228 -5.22 -11.61 2.93
N SER A 229 -6.22 -12.33 2.45
CA SER A 229 -6.78 -12.14 1.12
C SER A 229 -8.31 -12.08 1.21
N HIS A 230 -8.87 -10.98 0.76
CA HIS A 230 -10.32 -10.80 0.69
C HIS A 230 -10.94 -11.76 -0.31
N ARG A 231 -10.28 -12.03 -1.43
CA ARG A 231 -10.73 -12.95 -2.46
C ARG A 231 -10.77 -14.39 -1.95
N ARG A 232 -9.76 -14.81 -1.17
CA ARG A 232 -9.69 -16.15 -0.60
C ARG A 232 -10.65 -16.32 0.59
N GLN A 233 -10.68 -15.34 1.49
CA GLN A 233 -11.45 -15.37 2.73
C GLN A 233 -11.95 -13.97 3.09
N PRO A 234 -13.13 -13.55 2.55
CA PRO A 234 -13.69 -12.24 2.86
C PRO A 234 -13.86 -12.02 4.38
N GLY A 235 -13.50 -10.82 4.84
CA GLY A 235 -13.74 -10.42 6.24
C GLY A 235 -12.71 -10.91 7.27
N ARG A 236 -11.67 -11.67 6.87
CA ARG A 236 -10.69 -12.27 7.82
C ARG A 236 -9.66 -11.29 8.38
N GLY A 237 -9.49 -10.11 7.79
CA GLY A 237 -8.54 -9.12 8.28
C GLY A 237 -7.81 -8.36 7.17
N ARG A 238 -6.84 -7.54 7.58
CA ARG A 238 -5.98 -6.75 6.70
C ARG A 238 -4.54 -6.83 7.17
N ILE A 239 -3.60 -6.86 6.22
CA ILE A 239 -2.21 -6.49 6.46
C ILE A 239 -2.07 -4.98 6.38
N ALA A 240 -1.00 -4.42 6.95
CA ALA A 240 -0.65 -3.02 6.80
C ALA A 240 0.65 -2.86 6.01
N GLY A 241 0.68 -1.84 5.14
CA GLY A 241 1.92 -1.27 4.63
C GLY A 241 2.32 -0.07 5.49
N TYR A 242 3.62 0.09 5.74
CA TYR A 242 4.20 1.19 6.49
C TYR A 242 5.33 1.85 5.69
N VAL A 243 5.44 3.17 5.80
CA VAL A 243 6.65 3.92 5.45
C VAL A 243 6.96 4.91 6.56
N TRP A 244 8.22 4.96 6.99
CA TRP A 244 8.66 5.83 8.09
C TRP A 244 10.16 6.15 7.98
N GLN A 245 10.57 7.23 8.66
CA GLN A 245 11.97 7.58 8.82
C GLN A 245 12.53 6.91 10.08
N GLY A 246 13.65 6.23 9.97
CA GLY A 246 14.37 5.59 11.08
C GLY A 246 15.45 6.48 11.68
#